data_9810d884afa0ad44dce52b4b71d62fbe
#
_entry.id   9810d884afa0ad44dce52b4b71d62fbe
#
_cell.length_a   1.000
_cell.length_b   1.000
_cell.length_c   1.000
_cell.angle_alpha   90.00
_cell.angle_beta   90.00
_cell.angle_gamma   90.00
#
_symmetry.space_group_name_H-M   'P 1'
#
loop_
_entity.id
_entity.type
_entity.pdbx_description
1 polymer ?
#
loop_
_entity_poly.entity_id
_entity_poly.type
_entity_poly.pdbx_seq_one_letter_code
_entity_poly.pdbx_strand_id
1 'polypeptide(L)'
;MDSESNNTTREVEIDAKIRIDGTRLDHFLVMQFPDYSRSIVQKVIEAGGVTVNGKVAKSSYKVRHGDKIIITPPAPTHPAPQPENIPIEVIYEDEYLAVINKPPDMVVHPAKGHWTGTLVNALRYHFTQLSEANGDYRPGIVHRLDRDTSGAIIVAKQDVTHRDLGMLFEQRKVFKEYIAITDGVIDRDSDYIEGKIAHHPIDRVKMTVTDDEEDDDAKD
;
A
#
# COMPACT_ATOMS: atom_id res chain seq x y z
N MET A 1 33.95 -20.24 6.96
CA MET A 1 32.87 -21.09 6.43
C MET A 1 31.75 -20.13 6.08
N ASP A 2 31.84 -19.62 4.87
CA ASP A 2 30.94 -18.61 4.35
C ASP A 2 29.63 -19.27 3.94
N SER A 3 28.55 -18.95 4.67
CA SER A 3 27.21 -19.33 4.24
C SER A 3 26.77 -18.38 3.13
N GLU A 4 27.06 -18.75 1.88
CA GLU A 4 26.44 -18.16 0.71
C GLU A 4 24.91 -18.35 0.84
N SER A 5 24.20 -17.27 1.15
CA SER A 5 22.75 -17.19 1.02
C SER A 5 22.43 -17.26 -0.48
N ASN A 6 22.00 -18.43 -0.90
CA ASN A 6 21.50 -18.72 -2.24
C ASN A 6 20.24 -17.89 -2.50
N ASN A 7 20.40 -16.68 -2.99
CA ASN A 7 19.32 -15.79 -3.40
C ASN A 7 18.80 -16.23 -4.78
N THR A 8 18.13 -17.38 -4.81
CA THR A 8 17.51 -17.90 -6.02
C THR A 8 16.27 -17.06 -6.31
N THR A 9 16.38 -16.14 -7.25
CA THR A 9 15.26 -15.35 -7.78
C THR A 9 14.24 -16.33 -8.37
N ARG A 10 13.16 -16.59 -7.66
CA ARG A 10 12.15 -17.59 -8.02
C ARG A 10 11.17 -16.99 -9.01
N GLU A 11 10.98 -17.61 -10.16
CA GLU A 11 9.90 -17.27 -11.07
C GLU A 11 8.54 -17.54 -10.42
N VAL A 12 7.61 -16.60 -10.57
CA VAL A 12 6.23 -16.72 -10.11
C VAL A 12 5.31 -16.75 -11.32
N GLU A 13 4.50 -17.80 -11.43
CA GLU A 13 3.46 -17.93 -12.45
C GLU A 13 2.12 -17.46 -11.87
N ILE A 14 1.41 -16.63 -12.62
CA ILE A 14 0.11 -16.06 -12.26
C ILE A 14 -0.87 -16.27 -13.39
N ASP A 15 -1.99 -16.90 -13.10
CA ASP A 15 -3.12 -17.04 -14.02
C ASP A 15 -4.08 -15.84 -13.89
N ALA A 16 -4.30 -15.12 -14.97
CA ALA A 16 -5.22 -14.00 -15.00
C ALA A 16 -6.69 -14.48 -14.95
N LYS A 17 -7.43 -14.11 -13.87
CA LYS A 17 -8.83 -14.48 -13.65
C LYS A 17 -9.82 -13.41 -14.14
N ILE A 18 -11.09 -13.78 -14.32
CA ILE A 18 -12.18 -13.07 -15.04
C ILE A 18 -12.37 -11.58 -14.72
N ARG A 19 -12.01 -11.09 -13.53
CA ARG A 19 -12.34 -9.71 -13.10
C ARG A 19 -11.31 -8.63 -13.45
N ILE A 20 -10.29 -8.97 -14.24
CA ILE A 20 -9.14 -8.09 -14.51
C ILE A 20 -8.92 -7.83 -16.00
N ASP A 21 -9.86 -8.26 -16.85
CA ASP A 21 -9.77 -8.08 -18.30
C ASP A 21 -9.64 -6.60 -18.69
N GLY A 22 -8.62 -6.30 -19.49
CA GLY A 22 -8.33 -4.94 -19.92
C GLY A 22 -7.48 -4.09 -18.96
N THR A 23 -7.14 -4.60 -17.76
CA THR A 23 -6.22 -3.93 -16.84
C THR A 23 -4.81 -3.90 -17.44
N ARG A 24 -4.08 -2.80 -17.27
CA ARG A 24 -2.66 -2.73 -17.66
C ARG A 24 -1.82 -3.72 -16.87
N LEU A 25 -0.83 -4.32 -17.52
CA LEU A 25 0.07 -5.31 -16.89
C LEU A 25 0.82 -4.75 -15.67
N ASP A 26 1.31 -3.51 -15.76
CA ASP A 26 1.99 -2.88 -14.62
C ASP A 26 1.04 -2.69 -13.42
N HIS A 27 -0.20 -2.28 -13.63
CA HIS A 27 -1.23 -2.19 -12.59
C HIS A 27 -1.59 -3.57 -12.01
N PHE A 28 -1.83 -4.54 -12.88
CA PHE A 28 -2.14 -5.91 -12.47
C PHE A 28 -1.06 -6.50 -11.57
N LEU A 29 0.22 -6.34 -11.96
CA LEU A 29 1.33 -6.87 -11.17
C LEU A 29 1.49 -6.16 -9.82
N VAL A 30 1.25 -4.85 -9.74
CA VAL A 30 1.24 -4.14 -8.43
C VAL A 30 0.16 -4.68 -7.50
N MET A 31 -1.02 -5.05 -8.02
CA MET A 31 -2.07 -5.69 -7.19
C MET A 31 -1.66 -7.09 -6.71
N GLN A 32 -0.86 -7.83 -7.49
CA GLN A 32 -0.38 -9.17 -7.10
C GLN A 32 0.84 -9.10 -6.17
N PHE A 33 1.63 -8.04 -6.26
CA PHE A 33 2.86 -7.82 -5.49
C PHE A 33 2.80 -6.46 -4.78
N PRO A 34 2.03 -6.34 -3.71
CA PRO A 34 1.82 -5.06 -3.03
C PRO A 34 3.09 -4.48 -2.38
N ASP A 35 4.12 -5.29 -2.20
CA ASP A 35 5.43 -4.87 -1.69
C ASP A 35 6.27 -4.12 -2.73
N TYR A 36 5.87 -4.18 -4.00
CA TYR A 36 6.59 -3.50 -5.08
C TYR A 36 5.84 -2.27 -5.56
N SER A 37 6.54 -1.15 -5.61
CA SER A 37 5.99 0.06 -6.25
C SER A 37 5.82 -0.14 -7.75
N ARG A 38 4.88 0.59 -8.37
CA ARG A 38 4.66 0.57 -9.81
C ARG A 38 5.95 0.81 -10.61
N SER A 39 6.80 1.72 -10.12
CA SER A 39 8.10 2.01 -10.77
C SER A 39 9.07 0.82 -10.74
N ILE A 40 9.05 0.01 -9.68
CA ILE A 40 9.84 -1.22 -9.61
C ILE A 40 9.29 -2.24 -10.60
N VAL A 41 7.99 -2.45 -10.62
CA VAL A 41 7.32 -3.38 -11.56
C VAL A 41 7.61 -2.97 -13.01
N GLN A 42 7.54 -1.69 -13.35
CA GLN A 42 7.85 -1.20 -14.70
C GLN A 42 9.31 -1.48 -15.07
N LYS A 43 10.28 -1.28 -14.17
CA LYS A 43 11.69 -1.63 -14.41
C LYS A 43 11.88 -3.12 -14.65
N VAL A 44 11.17 -3.99 -13.92
CA VAL A 44 11.23 -5.45 -14.13
C VAL A 44 10.69 -5.80 -15.52
N ILE A 45 9.56 -5.21 -15.93
CA ILE A 45 8.98 -5.41 -17.25
C ILE A 45 9.96 -4.94 -18.35
N GLU A 46 10.52 -3.74 -18.22
CA GLU A 46 11.49 -3.16 -19.16
C GLU A 46 12.77 -4.00 -19.28
N ALA A 47 13.22 -4.59 -18.18
CA ALA A 47 14.35 -5.51 -18.16
C ALA A 47 14.04 -6.90 -18.76
N GLY A 48 12.79 -7.13 -19.22
CA GLY A 48 12.37 -8.43 -19.78
C GLY A 48 12.03 -9.49 -18.73
N GLY A 49 11.95 -9.12 -17.46
CA GLY A 49 11.65 -10.03 -16.35
C GLY A 49 10.15 -10.43 -16.26
N VAL A 50 9.32 -10.05 -17.24
CA VAL A 50 7.91 -10.43 -17.30
C VAL A 50 7.55 -10.95 -18.69
N THR A 51 6.96 -12.14 -18.72
CA THR A 51 6.38 -12.69 -19.94
C THR A 51 4.89 -12.93 -19.80
N VAL A 52 4.16 -12.77 -20.90
CA VAL A 52 2.75 -13.12 -21.02
C VAL A 52 2.60 -14.15 -22.13
N ASN A 53 2.08 -15.32 -21.82
CA ASN A 53 1.95 -16.44 -22.75
C ASN A 53 3.31 -16.78 -23.43
N GLY A 54 4.40 -16.74 -22.66
CA GLY A 54 5.76 -17.04 -23.13
C GLY A 54 6.43 -15.94 -23.96
N LYS A 55 5.82 -14.73 -24.08
CA LYS A 55 6.41 -13.58 -24.81
C LYS A 55 6.65 -12.41 -23.87
N VAL A 56 7.80 -11.74 -24.03
CA VAL A 56 8.10 -10.50 -23.30
C VAL A 56 7.01 -9.47 -23.59
N ALA A 57 6.43 -8.91 -22.55
CA ALA A 57 5.33 -7.96 -22.62
C ALA A 57 5.75 -6.54 -22.27
N LYS A 58 5.00 -5.54 -22.73
CA LYS A 58 5.18 -4.13 -22.32
C LYS A 58 4.31 -3.82 -21.11
N SER A 59 4.68 -2.82 -20.30
CA SER A 59 3.91 -2.35 -19.14
C SER A 59 2.46 -1.96 -19.48
N SER A 60 2.24 -1.45 -20.70
CA SER A 60 0.92 -1.07 -21.22
C SER A 60 0.07 -2.24 -21.75
N TYR A 61 0.60 -3.48 -21.75
CA TYR A 61 -0.17 -4.64 -22.19
C TYR A 61 -1.47 -4.75 -21.39
N LYS A 62 -2.59 -4.98 -22.09
CA LYS A 62 -3.90 -5.19 -21.48
C LYS A 62 -4.07 -6.67 -21.16
N VAL A 63 -4.03 -7.00 -19.87
CA VAL A 63 -4.20 -8.38 -19.38
C VAL A 63 -5.57 -8.89 -19.76
N ARG A 64 -5.64 -10.14 -20.22
CA ARG A 64 -6.85 -10.83 -20.65
C ARG A 64 -7.10 -12.04 -19.78
N HIS A 65 -8.35 -12.43 -19.69
CA HIS A 65 -8.71 -13.67 -19.01
C HIS A 65 -7.99 -14.87 -19.64
N GLY A 66 -7.36 -15.70 -18.81
CA GLY A 66 -6.58 -16.87 -19.23
C GLY A 66 -5.15 -16.60 -19.64
N ASP A 67 -4.66 -15.33 -19.55
CA ASP A 67 -3.25 -15.06 -19.74
C ASP A 67 -2.42 -15.74 -18.65
N LYS A 68 -1.35 -16.41 -19.08
CA LYS A 68 -0.30 -16.94 -18.22
C LYS A 68 0.81 -15.93 -18.12
N ILE A 69 0.99 -15.35 -16.93
CA ILE A 69 1.98 -14.33 -16.68
C ILE A 69 3.08 -14.93 -15.80
N ILE A 70 4.31 -14.87 -16.26
CA ILE A 70 5.48 -15.27 -15.48
C ILE A 70 6.29 -14.01 -15.17
N ILE A 71 6.59 -13.80 -13.90
CA ILE A 71 7.41 -12.70 -13.41
C ILE A 71 8.58 -13.26 -12.59
N THR A 72 9.74 -12.67 -12.79
CA THR A 72 10.91 -12.83 -11.92
C THR A 72 11.01 -11.59 -11.03
N PRO A 73 10.40 -11.60 -9.83
CA PRO A 73 10.42 -10.43 -8.96
C PRO A 73 11.86 -10.12 -8.54
N PRO A 74 12.25 -8.83 -8.45
CA PRO A 74 13.57 -8.48 -7.95
C PRO A 74 13.69 -8.90 -6.48
N ALA A 75 14.90 -9.13 -6.03
CA ALA A 75 15.13 -9.31 -4.60
C ALA A 75 14.64 -8.07 -3.84
N PRO A 76 14.00 -8.24 -2.68
CA PRO A 76 13.61 -7.13 -1.84
C PRO A 76 14.83 -6.25 -1.53
N THR A 77 14.72 -4.95 -1.77
CA THR A 77 15.83 -4.00 -1.52
C THR A 77 16.11 -3.77 -0.03
N HIS A 78 15.14 -4.13 0.81
CA HIS A 78 15.22 -4.02 2.26
C HIS A 78 14.60 -5.25 2.92
N PRO A 79 15.07 -5.66 4.08
CA PRO A 79 14.43 -6.74 4.83
C PRO A 79 13.00 -6.34 5.24
N ALA A 80 12.13 -7.34 5.39
CA ALA A 80 10.80 -7.12 5.95
C ALA A 80 10.88 -6.44 7.33
N PRO A 81 9.89 -5.59 7.70
CA PRO A 81 9.87 -4.91 8.98
C PRO A 81 10.02 -5.89 10.13
N GLN A 82 11.01 -5.67 10.98
CA GLN A 82 11.24 -6.50 12.16
C GLN A 82 10.32 -6.07 13.31
N PRO A 83 9.89 -7.00 14.19
CA PRO A 83 9.16 -6.65 15.40
C PRO A 83 9.97 -5.71 16.29
N GLU A 84 9.36 -4.62 16.74
CA GLU A 84 9.98 -3.66 17.67
C GLU A 84 9.04 -3.41 18.85
N ASN A 85 9.58 -3.42 20.08
CA ASN A 85 8.83 -3.12 21.29
C ASN A 85 8.56 -1.62 21.42
N ILE A 86 7.67 -1.12 20.56
CA ILE A 86 7.20 0.26 20.57
C ILE A 86 5.83 0.28 21.26
N PRO A 87 5.63 1.09 22.30
CA PRO A 87 4.33 1.20 22.96
C PRO A 87 3.25 1.69 21.98
N ILE A 88 2.13 0.98 21.94
CA ILE A 88 0.92 1.36 21.20
C ILE A 88 -0.30 1.23 22.10
N GLU A 89 -1.27 2.12 21.91
CA GLU A 89 -2.54 2.06 22.60
C GLU A 89 -3.56 1.33 21.73
N VAL A 90 -4.07 0.20 22.23
CA VAL A 90 -5.13 -0.57 21.57
C VAL A 90 -6.47 -0.07 22.09
N ILE A 91 -7.27 0.57 21.24
CA ILE A 91 -8.62 1.08 21.58
C ILE A 91 -9.64 -0.07 21.61
N TYR A 92 -9.50 -1.01 20.65
CA TYR A 92 -10.38 -2.15 20.49
C TYR A 92 -9.62 -3.31 19.86
N GLU A 93 -9.95 -4.54 20.24
CA GLU A 93 -9.43 -5.75 19.64
C GLU A 93 -10.44 -6.90 19.74
N ASP A 94 -10.57 -7.66 18.64
CA ASP A 94 -11.26 -8.95 18.60
C ASP A 94 -10.44 -9.98 17.79
N GLU A 95 -11.06 -11.08 17.38
CA GLU A 95 -10.40 -12.11 16.57
C GLU A 95 -10.14 -11.69 15.11
N TYR A 96 -10.82 -10.65 14.61
CA TYR A 96 -10.83 -10.23 13.21
C TYR A 96 -9.98 -8.99 12.95
N LEU A 97 -10.02 -8.03 13.87
CA LEU A 97 -9.38 -6.73 13.71
C LEU A 97 -8.92 -6.14 15.04
N ALA A 98 -8.08 -5.12 14.94
CA ALA A 98 -7.77 -4.23 16.06
C ALA A 98 -7.91 -2.76 15.61
N VAL A 99 -8.19 -1.88 16.58
CA VAL A 99 -8.16 -0.42 16.39
C VAL A 99 -7.09 0.15 17.30
N ILE A 100 -6.15 0.86 16.71
CA ILE A 100 -4.99 1.43 17.40
C ILE A 100 -5.12 2.94 17.44
N ASN A 101 -4.84 3.56 18.58
CA ASN A 101 -4.62 5.00 18.66
C ASN A 101 -3.19 5.32 18.22
N LYS A 102 -3.00 5.62 16.93
CA LYS A 102 -1.67 5.96 16.41
C LYS A 102 -1.21 7.29 17.01
N PRO A 103 -0.04 7.36 17.64
CA PRO A 103 0.50 8.63 18.09
C PRO A 103 0.96 9.50 16.89
N PRO A 104 1.12 10.82 17.08
CA PRO A 104 1.81 11.67 16.10
C PRO A 104 3.29 11.25 15.99
N ASP A 105 3.98 11.73 14.95
CA ASP A 105 5.39 11.44 14.65
C ASP A 105 5.68 9.94 14.38
N MET A 106 4.66 9.13 14.08
CA MET A 106 4.80 7.71 13.73
C MET A 106 4.35 7.44 12.30
N VAL A 107 5.25 6.91 11.47
CA VAL A 107 4.93 6.42 10.12
C VAL A 107 4.19 5.08 10.24
N VAL A 108 3.17 4.88 9.40
CA VAL A 108 2.34 3.66 9.49
C VAL A 108 3.11 2.42 9.03
N HIS A 109 3.79 2.48 7.87
CA HIS A 109 4.53 1.35 7.31
C HIS A 109 5.86 1.82 6.71
N PRO A 110 6.85 0.94 6.55
CA PRO A 110 8.15 1.31 6.02
C PRO A 110 8.06 2.05 4.69
N ALA A 111 8.82 3.12 4.58
CA ALA A 111 8.93 3.95 3.40
C ALA A 111 10.37 4.47 3.28
N LYS A 112 10.71 5.08 2.13
CA LYS A 112 12.03 5.67 1.90
C LYS A 112 12.41 6.63 3.04
N GLY A 113 13.50 6.32 3.75
CA GLY A 113 13.98 7.08 4.91
C GLY A 113 13.42 6.64 6.28
N HIS A 114 12.44 5.72 6.31
CA HIS A 114 11.80 5.23 7.55
C HIS A 114 11.56 3.72 7.45
N TRP A 115 12.59 2.91 7.74
CA TRP A 115 12.53 1.44 7.66
C TRP A 115 12.26 0.77 9.00
N THR A 116 12.42 1.50 10.09
CA THR A 116 12.23 1.09 11.49
C THR A 116 11.37 2.12 12.21
N GLY A 117 10.92 1.81 13.42
CA GLY A 117 10.12 2.72 14.24
C GLY A 117 8.71 2.97 13.71
N THR A 118 8.21 2.14 12.79
CA THR A 118 6.88 2.32 12.20
C THR A 118 5.80 1.59 12.99
N LEU A 119 4.54 1.95 12.75
CA LEU A 119 3.41 1.22 13.35
C LEU A 119 3.47 -0.27 13.01
N VAL A 120 3.86 -0.65 11.80
CA VAL A 120 4.01 -2.05 11.40
C VAL A 120 5.04 -2.79 12.26
N ASN A 121 6.18 -2.15 12.61
CA ASN A 121 7.15 -2.76 13.52
C ASN A 121 6.53 -3.02 14.90
N ALA A 122 5.76 -2.07 15.43
CA ALA A 122 5.05 -2.23 16.69
C ALA A 122 3.97 -3.33 16.60
N LEU A 123 3.16 -3.34 15.52
CA LEU A 123 2.13 -4.35 15.32
C LEU A 123 2.70 -5.77 15.26
N ARG A 124 3.82 -5.98 14.56
CA ARG A 124 4.52 -7.27 14.52
C ARG A 124 5.03 -7.74 15.89
N TYR A 125 5.30 -6.82 16.81
CA TYR A 125 5.71 -7.15 18.18
C TYR A 125 4.50 -7.50 19.07
N HIS A 126 3.42 -6.72 18.98
CA HIS A 126 2.29 -6.83 19.90
C HIS A 126 1.26 -7.87 19.46
N PHE A 127 1.16 -8.18 18.17
CA PHE A 127 0.19 -9.13 17.63
C PHE A 127 0.86 -10.38 17.08
N THR A 128 0.37 -11.54 17.50
CA THR A 128 0.82 -12.85 16.99
C THR A 128 0.23 -13.19 15.63
N GLN A 129 -0.89 -12.53 15.26
CA GLN A 129 -1.60 -12.73 14.00
C GLN A 129 -1.96 -11.40 13.39
N LEU A 130 -1.53 -11.18 12.17
CA LEU A 130 -1.88 -10.06 11.30
C LEU A 130 -2.16 -10.60 9.90
N SER A 131 -3.07 -9.96 9.18
CA SER A 131 -3.29 -10.30 7.78
C SER A 131 -2.06 -9.98 6.93
N GLU A 132 -1.70 -10.91 6.05
CA GLU A 132 -0.59 -10.75 5.09
C GLU A 132 -1.10 -10.47 3.66
N ALA A 133 -2.40 -10.15 3.50
CA ALA A 133 -3.01 -9.90 2.19
C ALA A 133 -2.33 -8.77 1.39
N ASN A 134 -1.69 -7.81 2.08
CA ASN A 134 -0.90 -6.72 1.47
C ASN A 134 0.62 -6.94 1.57
N GLY A 135 1.06 -8.22 1.75
CA GLY A 135 2.45 -8.61 1.82
C GLY A 135 3.16 -8.24 3.12
N ASP A 136 4.45 -8.59 3.18
CA ASP A 136 5.27 -8.51 4.39
C ASP A 136 5.53 -7.09 4.89
N TYR A 137 5.46 -6.10 4.02
CA TYR A 137 5.74 -4.69 4.39
C TYR A 137 4.54 -3.96 4.99
N ARG A 138 3.32 -4.51 4.82
CA ARG A 138 2.07 -3.87 5.26
C ARG A 138 1.10 -4.85 5.91
N PRO A 139 1.55 -5.75 6.81
CA PRO A 139 0.66 -6.71 7.44
C PRO A 139 -0.46 -5.99 8.19
N GLY A 140 -1.69 -6.39 7.92
CA GLY A 140 -2.89 -5.85 8.53
C GLY A 140 -3.30 -4.42 8.13
N ILE A 141 -2.50 -3.72 7.32
CA ILE A 141 -2.73 -2.30 6.99
C ILE A 141 -3.73 -2.15 5.85
N VAL A 142 -4.92 -1.66 6.14
CA VAL A 142 -6.02 -1.41 5.16
C VAL A 142 -6.16 0.07 4.78
N HIS A 143 -5.66 0.98 5.62
CA HIS A 143 -5.59 2.43 5.36
C HIS A 143 -4.41 3.05 6.10
N ARG A 144 -4.21 4.33 5.94
CA ARG A 144 -3.12 5.04 6.63
C ARG A 144 -3.56 6.41 7.14
N LEU A 145 -2.84 6.87 8.15
CA LEU A 145 -2.78 8.26 8.59
C LEU A 145 -1.39 8.81 8.25
N ASP A 146 -1.28 10.10 8.08
CA ASP A 146 0.02 10.75 7.90
C ASP A 146 0.85 10.64 9.18
N ARG A 147 2.17 10.85 9.05
CA ARG A 147 3.12 10.72 10.15
C ARG A 147 2.68 11.53 11.39
N ASP A 148 2.36 12.79 11.18
CA ASP A 148 2.07 13.73 12.27
C ASP A 148 0.59 13.76 12.68
N THR A 149 -0.27 13.02 11.94
CA THR A 149 -1.66 12.83 12.30
C THR A 149 -1.79 11.69 13.31
N SER A 150 -2.39 11.98 14.47
CA SER A 150 -2.76 10.98 15.48
C SER A 150 -4.19 10.50 15.27
N GLY A 151 -4.56 9.38 15.90
CA GLY A 151 -5.93 8.90 15.98
C GLY A 151 -6.12 7.45 15.53
N ALA A 152 -7.37 7.06 15.35
CA ALA A 152 -7.77 5.69 15.13
C ALA A 152 -7.31 5.14 13.77
N ILE A 153 -6.63 4.01 13.79
CA ILE A 153 -6.27 3.22 12.62
C ILE A 153 -6.75 1.78 12.80
N ILE A 154 -7.45 1.25 11.78
CA ILE A 154 -7.96 -0.12 11.79
C ILE A 154 -6.90 -1.04 11.21
N VAL A 155 -6.67 -2.15 11.88
CA VAL A 155 -5.71 -3.19 11.51
C VAL A 155 -6.43 -4.52 11.37
N ALA A 156 -6.29 -5.19 10.23
CA ALA A 156 -6.88 -6.50 9.99
C ALA A 156 -5.99 -7.62 10.53
N LYS A 157 -6.57 -8.55 11.28
CA LYS A 157 -5.87 -9.75 11.79
C LYS A 157 -6.03 -10.95 10.85
N GLN A 158 -7.06 -10.96 10.00
CA GLN A 158 -7.35 -12.04 9.05
C GLN A 158 -7.48 -11.51 7.61
N ASP A 159 -7.10 -12.32 6.62
CA ASP A 159 -7.12 -11.93 5.21
C ASP A 159 -8.53 -11.67 4.65
N VAL A 160 -9.54 -12.38 5.16
CA VAL A 160 -10.94 -12.13 4.78
C VAL A 160 -11.36 -10.75 5.25
N THR A 161 -11.14 -10.44 6.52
CA THR A 161 -11.42 -9.13 7.11
C THR A 161 -10.65 -8.01 6.40
N HIS A 162 -9.39 -8.27 6.04
CA HIS A 162 -8.57 -7.31 5.29
C HIS A 162 -9.22 -6.93 3.96
N ARG A 163 -9.67 -7.94 3.18
CA ARG A 163 -10.35 -7.70 1.91
C ARG A 163 -11.65 -6.95 2.07
N ASP A 164 -12.46 -7.33 3.06
CA ASP A 164 -13.74 -6.69 3.32
C ASP A 164 -13.57 -5.22 3.74
N LEU A 165 -12.64 -4.95 4.66
CA LEU A 165 -12.28 -3.59 5.04
C LEU A 165 -11.72 -2.80 3.86
N GLY A 166 -10.82 -3.39 3.06
CA GLY A 166 -10.27 -2.77 1.85
C GLY A 166 -11.37 -2.32 0.89
N MET A 167 -12.38 -3.18 0.65
CA MET A 167 -13.53 -2.82 -0.18
C MET A 167 -14.35 -1.67 0.41
N LEU A 168 -14.53 -1.62 1.74
CA LEU A 168 -15.26 -0.53 2.39
C LEU A 168 -14.52 0.80 2.26
N PHE A 169 -13.19 0.80 2.39
CA PHE A 169 -12.37 2.00 2.18
C PHE A 169 -12.36 2.44 0.72
N GLU A 170 -12.21 1.52 -0.23
CA GLU A 170 -12.25 1.79 -1.68
C GLU A 170 -13.60 2.39 -2.10
N GLN A 171 -14.70 1.85 -1.57
CA GLN A 171 -16.05 2.33 -1.83
C GLN A 171 -16.44 3.57 -1.02
N ARG A 172 -15.51 4.15 -0.24
CA ARG A 172 -15.76 5.31 0.64
C ARG A 172 -16.94 5.12 1.61
N LYS A 173 -17.19 3.87 2.05
CA LYS A 173 -18.25 3.52 2.99
C LYS A 173 -17.85 3.65 4.46
N VAL A 174 -16.59 3.97 4.74
CA VAL A 174 -16.10 4.23 6.09
C VAL A 174 -16.25 5.71 6.39
N PHE A 175 -17.05 6.05 7.40
CA PHE A 175 -17.13 7.42 7.90
C PHE A 175 -15.79 7.80 8.56
N LYS A 176 -15.26 8.95 8.20
CA LYS A 176 -14.01 9.50 8.76
C LYS A 176 -14.23 10.91 9.23
N GLU A 177 -13.81 11.18 10.45
CA GLU A 177 -13.86 12.52 11.07
C GLU A 177 -12.47 12.89 11.60
N TYR A 178 -12.08 14.13 11.37
CA TYR A 178 -10.80 14.67 11.80
C TYR A 178 -11.02 15.99 12.52
N ILE A 179 -10.21 16.21 13.56
CA ILE A 179 -10.12 17.51 14.23
C ILE A 179 -8.79 18.15 13.84
N ALA A 180 -8.83 19.41 13.42
CA ALA A 180 -7.64 20.17 13.04
C ALA A 180 -7.64 21.52 13.77
N ILE A 181 -6.45 21.99 14.12
CA ILE A 181 -6.21 23.34 14.62
C ILE A 181 -5.68 24.17 13.45
N THR A 182 -6.33 25.30 13.18
CA THR A 182 -5.95 26.21 12.10
C THR A 182 -5.33 27.49 12.67
N ASP A 183 -4.45 28.11 11.88
CA ASP A 183 -3.95 29.45 12.19
C ASP A 183 -5.00 30.48 11.71
N GLY A 184 -5.40 31.38 12.64
CA GLY A 184 -6.47 32.35 12.41
C GLY A 184 -7.89 31.81 12.62
N VAL A 185 -8.86 32.65 12.29
CA VAL A 185 -10.29 32.36 12.44
C VAL A 185 -10.87 31.95 11.09
N ILE A 186 -11.61 30.87 11.08
CA ILE A 186 -12.35 30.43 9.89
C ILE A 186 -13.65 31.25 9.83
N ASP A 187 -13.91 31.89 8.69
CA ASP A 187 -15.06 32.80 8.51
C ASP A 187 -16.42 32.09 8.39
N ARG A 188 -16.40 30.76 8.21
CA ARG A 188 -17.59 29.93 7.98
C ARG A 188 -17.68 28.79 8.98
N ASP A 189 -18.89 28.50 9.45
CA ASP A 189 -19.16 27.36 10.34
C ASP A 189 -19.05 26.02 9.64
N SER A 190 -19.26 25.98 8.32
CA SER A 190 -19.13 24.79 7.47
C SER A 190 -18.84 25.15 6.02
N ASP A 191 -18.11 24.29 5.34
CA ASP A 191 -17.86 24.38 3.90
C ASP A 191 -17.69 22.98 3.32
N TYR A 192 -17.83 22.86 1.99
CA TYR A 192 -17.59 21.62 1.26
C TYR A 192 -16.45 21.87 0.25
N ILE A 193 -15.39 21.09 0.35
CA ILE A 193 -14.21 21.19 -0.52
C ILE A 193 -14.06 19.86 -1.22
N GLU A 194 -14.10 19.90 -2.56
CA GLU A 194 -13.86 18.77 -3.43
C GLU A 194 -12.72 19.11 -4.40
N GLY A 195 -11.81 18.19 -4.60
CA GLY A 195 -10.70 18.40 -5.52
C GLY A 195 -9.77 17.17 -5.57
N LYS A 196 -9.18 16.94 -6.73
CA LYS A 196 -8.17 15.89 -6.92
C LYS A 196 -6.83 16.39 -6.41
N ILE A 197 -6.09 15.52 -5.71
CA ILE A 197 -4.76 15.83 -5.20
C ILE A 197 -3.73 15.08 -6.03
N ALA A 198 -2.78 15.81 -6.61
CA ALA A 198 -1.66 15.28 -7.39
C ALA A 198 -0.32 15.81 -6.88
N HIS A 199 0.76 15.22 -7.36
CA HIS A 199 2.09 15.78 -7.12
C HIS A 199 2.25 17.12 -7.81
N HIS A 200 2.85 18.10 -7.12
CA HIS A 200 3.13 19.40 -7.73
C HIS A 200 4.05 19.23 -8.94
N PRO A 201 3.75 19.83 -10.10
CA PRO A 201 4.42 19.54 -11.37
C PRO A 201 5.93 19.85 -11.36
N ILE A 202 6.36 20.82 -10.56
CA ILE A 202 7.77 21.23 -10.48
C ILE A 202 8.42 20.62 -9.23
N ASP A 203 7.78 20.72 -8.08
CA ASP A 203 8.29 20.24 -6.78
C ASP A 203 7.49 18.98 -6.36
N ARG A 204 7.91 17.83 -6.85
CA ARG A 204 7.22 16.54 -6.61
C ARG A 204 7.19 16.10 -5.14
N VAL A 205 7.84 16.80 -4.24
CA VAL A 205 7.72 16.56 -2.79
C VAL A 205 6.43 17.16 -2.25
N LYS A 206 5.89 18.18 -2.92
CA LYS A 206 4.64 18.83 -2.54
C LYS A 206 3.45 18.22 -3.28
N MET A 207 2.30 18.30 -2.65
CA MET A 207 1.00 17.98 -3.26
C MET A 207 0.31 19.28 -3.67
N THR A 208 -0.51 19.21 -4.72
CA THR A 208 -1.35 20.32 -5.19
C THR A 208 -2.73 19.81 -5.57
N VAL A 209 -3.70 20.68 -5.56
CA VAL A 209 -5.02 20.39 -6.17
C VAL A 209 -4.88 20.57 -7.68
N THR A 210 -5.44 19.64 -8.44
CA THR A 210 -5.46 19.67 -9.90
C THR A 210 -6.87 19.44 -10.44
N ASP A 211 -7.18 20.08 -11.55
CA ASP A 211 -8.40 19.85 -12.31
C ASP A 211 -8.16 18.93 -13.54
N ASP A 212 -6.91 18.46 -13.74
CA ASP A 212 -6.54 17.60 -14.86
C ASP A 212 -7.18 16.22 -14.74
N GLU A 213 -8.06 15.87 -15.68
CA GLU A 213 -8.72 14.56 -15.75
C GLU A 213 -7.75 13.44 -16.22
N GLU A 214 -6.60 13.78 -16.82
CA GLU A 214 -5.64 12.84 -17.40
C GLU A 214 -4.49 12.45 -16.46
N ASP A 215 -4.41 13.02 -15.26
CA ASP A 215 -3.36 12.64 -14.31
C ASP A 215 -3.72 11.32 -13.61
N ASP A 216 -3.26 10.20 -14.18
CA ASP A 216 -3.39 8.84 -13.63
C ASP A 216 -2.82 8.70 -12.19
N ASP A 217 -2.01 9.66 -11.74
CA ASP A 217 -1.43 9.72 -10.39
C ASP A 217 -2.26 10.61 -9.43
N ALA A 218 -3.30 11.30 -9.92
CA ALA A 218 -4.20 12.10 -9.09
C ALA A 218 -5.10 11.18 -8.25
N LYS A 219 -5.22 11.50 -6.97
CA LYS A 219 -6.10 10.81 -6.02
C LYS A 219 -7.21 11.76 -5.59
N ASP A 220 -8.47 11.28 -5.65
CA ASP A 220 -9.62 11.95 -5.07
C ASP A 220 -9.59 11.92 -3.54
#